data_905ffad4ba65078b4456e95d90e1e243
#
_entry.id   905ffad4ba65078b4456e95d90e1e243
#
_cell.length_a   1.000
_cell.length_b   1.000
_cell.length_c   1.000
_cell.angle_alpha   90.00
_cell.angle_beta   90.00
_cell.angle_gamma   90.00
#
_symmetry.space_group_name_H-M   'P 1'
#
loop_
_entity.id
_entity.type
_entity.pdbx_description
1 polymer ?
#
loop_
_entity_poly.entity_id
_entity_poly.type
_entity_poly.pdbx_seq_one_letter_code
_entity_poly.pdbx_strand_id
1 'polypeptide(L)'
;MYAVTGITGQVGGVVARALLDAGLPVRAVTRDAAKGAAWKKRGCEIALADMKDAGALTAAFTGVDGVFVLIPPDFDPTPGFPEVRAIITALTTAALAAKPPKIVCLSTIGAQATQPNLLNQLGLVEQGALPTPVCFLRRRRHR
;
A
#
# COMPACT_ATOMS: atom_id res chain seq x y z
N MET A 1 14.76 6.45 -2.41
CA MET A 1 14.07 5.16 -2.60
C MET A 1 12.65 5.25 -2.07
N TYR A 2 11.69 4.90 -2.89
CA TYR A 2 10.27 4.86 -2.50
C TYR A 2 9.74 3.43 -2.67
N ALA A 3 9.13 2.89 -1.62
CA ALA A 3 8.46 1.59 -1.69
C ALA A 3 7.03 1.76 -2.19
N VAL A 4 6.62 0.96 -3.16
CA VAL A 4 5.29 1.00 -3.75
C VAL A 4 4.64 -0.36 -3.62
N THR A 5 3.56 -0.46 -2.85
CA THR A 5 2.72 -1.66 -2.80
C THR A 5 1.67 -1.62 -3.89
N GLY A 6 1.09 -2.77 -4.23
CA GLY A 6 0.09 -2.83 -5.31
C GLY A 6 0.63 -2.44 -6.69
N ILE A 7 1.93 -2.56 -6.89
CA ILE A 7 2.63 -2.11 -8.10
C ILE A 7 2.20 -2.87 -9.36
N THR A 8 1.72 -4.08 -9.20
CA THR A 8 1.22 -4.91 -10.32
C THR A 8 -0.17 -4.50 -10.80
N GLY A 9 -0.85 -3.63 -10.05
CA GLY A 9 -2.13 -3.06 -10.42
C GLY A 9 -2.00 -1.74 -11.19
N GLN A 10 -3.14 -1.21 -11.62
CA GLN A 10 -3.18 0.01 -12.44
C GLN A 10 -2.63 1.23 -11.69
N VAL A 11 -3.13 1.51 -10.49
CA VAL A 11 -2.74 2.71 -9.73
C VAL A 11 -1.31 2.63 -9.25
N GLY A 12 -0.92 1.53 -8.61
CA GLY A 12 0.45 1.32 -8.14
C GLY A 12 1.46 1.37 -9.28
N GLY A 13 1.11 0.80 -10.42
CA GLY A 13 1.95 0.86 -11.62
C GLY A 13 2.12 2.28 -12.18
N VAL A 14 1.08 3.11 -12.15
CA VAL A 14 1.17 4.52 -12.55
C VAL A 14 2.07 5.30 -11.59
N VAL A 15 1.90 5.10 -10.29
CA VAL A 15 2.74 5.74 -9.26
C VAL A 15 4.21 5.38 -9.45
N ALA A 16 4.50 4.09 -9.64
CA ALA A 16 5.87 3.62 -9.84
C ALA A 16 6.51 4.21 -11.11
N ARG A 17 5.77 4.24 -12.22
CA ARG A 17 6.26 4.86 -13.46
C ARG A 17 6.54 6.35 -13.28
N ALA A 18 5.65 7.08 -12.64
CA ALA A 18 5.83 8.51 -12.39
C ALA A 18 7.07 8.79 -11.53
N LEU A 19 7.33 7.97 -10.52
CA LEU A 19 8.53 8.08 -9.70
C LEU A 19 9.80 7.80 -10.52
N LEU A 20 9.80 6.74 -11.33
CA LEU A 20 10.94 6.40 -12.19
C LEU A 20 11.21 7.50 -13.23
N ASP A 21 10.16 8.05 -13.85
CA ASP A 21 10.26 9.14 -14.84
C ASP A 21 10.82 10.43 -14.19
N ALA A 22 10.57 10.63 -12.90
CA ALA A 22 11.16 11.71 -12.12
C ALA A 22 12.61 11.42 -11.65
N GLY A 23 13.18 10.29 -12.03
CA GLY A 23 14.54 9.90 -11.64
C GLY A 23 14.64 9.40 -10.19
N LEU A 24 13.52 9.04 -9.56
CA LEU A 24 13.49 8.58 -8.18
C LEU A 24 13.54 7.05 -8.14
N PRO A 25 14.42 6.46 -7.31
CA PRO A 25 14.51 5.00 -7.20
C PRO A 25 13.27 4.42 -6.53
N VAL A 26 12.79 3.29 -7.05
CA VAL A 26 11.58 2.60 -6.61
C VAL A 26 11.90 1.19 -6.16
N ARG A 27 11.36 0.81 -5.00
CA ARG A 27 11.28 -0.57 -4.54
C ARG A 27 9.87 -1.10 -4.77
N ALA A 28 9.75 -2.06 -5.68
CA ALA A 28 8.50 -2.71 -6.01
C ALA A 28 8.16 -3.76 -4.94
N VAL A 29 7.09 -3.56 -4.21
CA VAL A 29 6.61 -4.50 -3.19
C VAL A 29 5.52 -5.37 -3.82
N THR A 30 5.77 -6.65 -3.96
CA THR A 30 4.84 -7.62 -4.54
C THR A 30 4.99 -8.98 -3.88
N ARG A 31 3.93 -9.75 -3.84
CA ARG A 31 3.98 -11.17 -3.42
C ARG A 31 4.35 -12.12 -4.55
N ASP A 32 4.30 -11.67 -5.79
CA ASP A 32 4.51 -12.48 -6.99
C ASP A 32 5.85 -12.11 -7.64
N ALA A 33 6.82 -13.01 -7.53
CA ALA A 33 8.15 -12.82 -8.11
C ALA A 33 8.13 -12.70 -9.64
N ALA A 34 7.24 -13.43 -10.32
CA ALA A 34 7.12 -13.39 -11.78
C ALA A 34 6.62 -12.02 -12.25
N LYS A 35 5.62 -11.45 -11.57
CA LYS A 35 5.13 -10.09 -11.83
C LYS A 35 6.17 -9.03 -11.45
N GLY A 36 6.94 -9.27 -10.40
CA GLY A 36 8.06 -8.41 -10.00
C GLY A 36 9.17 -8.33 -11.03
N ALA A 37 9.41 -9.40 -11.79
CA ALA A 37 10.46 -9.44 -12.81
C ALA A 37 10.32 -8.35 -13.87
N ALA A 38 9.09 -8.00 -14.26
CA ALA A 38 8.84 -6.91 -15.20
C ALA A 38 9.27 -5.55 -14.64
N TRP A 39 9.09 -5.31 -13.35
CA TRP A 39 9.52 -4.10 -12.67
C TRP A 39 11.02 -4.06 -12.44
N LYS A 40 11.65 -5.21 -12.18
CA LYS A 40 13.11 -5.33 -12.13
C LYS A 40 13.76 -4.89 -13.44
N LYS A 41 13.20 -5.29 -14.57
CA LYS A 41 13.66 -4.86 -15.90
C LYS A 41 13.55 -3.35 -16.13
N ARG A 42 12.64 -2.68 -15.41
CA ARG A 42 12.47 -1.22 -15.41
C ARG A 42 13.40 -0.50 -14.44
N GLY A 43 14.26 -1.22 -13.74
CA GLY A 43 15.23 -0.67 -12.79
C GLY A 43 14.73 -0.59 -11.34
N CYS A 44 13.59 -1.20 -11.01
CA CYS A 44 13.14 -1.28 -9.63
C CYS A 44 13.92 -2.32 -8.84
N GLU A 45 14.15 -2.03 -7.57
CA GLU A 45 14.47 -3.05 -6.58
C GLU A 45 13.20 -3.84 -6.27
N ILE A 46 13.31 -5.15 -6.04
CA ILE A 46 12.15 -6.01 -5.75
C ILE A 46 12.19 -6.43 -4.28
N ALA A 47 11.08 -6.20 -3.59
CA ALA A 47 10.82 -6.72 -2.25
C ALA A 47 9.61 -7.67 -2.31
N LEU A 48 9.83 -8.93 -1.97
CA LEU A 48 8.75 -9.91 -1.91
C LEU A 48 8.08 -9.83 -0.53
N ALA A 49 6.82 -9.44 -0.50
CA ALA A 49 6.04 -9.34 0.71
C ALA A 49 4.55 -9.57 0.44
N ASP A 50 3.93 -10.40 1.25
CA ASP A 50 2.48 -10.43 1.40
C ASP A 50 2.04 -9.29 2.32
N MET A 51 0.89 -8.67 2.05
CA MET A 51 0.37 -7.53 2.83
C MET A 51 -0.01 -7.92 4.28
N LYS A 52 -0.07 -9.19 4.60
CA LYS A 52 -0.31 -9.72 5.95
C LYS A 52 0.98 -10.15 6.67
N ASP A 53 2.13 -10.09 6.00
CA ASP A 53 3.42 -10.44 6.58
C ASP A 53 4.16 -9.20 7.07
N ALA A 54 4.05 -8.93 8.37
CA ALA A 54 4.67 -7.78 9.02
C ALA A 54 6.20 -7.78 8.90
N GLY A 55 6.84 -8.94 8.96
CA GLY A 55 8.29 -9.07 8.83
C GLY A 55 8.79 -8.70 7.43
N ALA A 56 8.15 -9.25 6.40
CA ALA A 56 8.46 -8.94 5.01
C ALA A 56 8.17 -7.48 4.67
N LEU A 57 7.07 -6.92 5.16
CA LEU A 57 6.75 -5.50 4.99
C LEU A 57 7.75 -4.60 5.71
N THR A 58 8.19 -4.98 6.90
CA THR A 58 9.24 -4.22 7.62
C THR A 58 10.52 -4.15 6.80
N ALA A 59 10.96 -5.28 6.24
CA ALA A 59 12.12 -5.30 5.36
C ALA A 59 11.92 -4.43 4.10
N ALA A 60 10.74 -4.50 3.50
CA ALA A 60 10.39 -3.70 2.32
C ALA A 60 10.39 -2.19 2.60
N PHE A 61 10.02 -1.76 3.79
CA PHE A 61 9.90 -0.36 4.19
C PHE A 61 11.17 0.21 4.83
N THR A 62 12.14 -0.63 5.14
CA THR A 62 13.38 -0.19 5.77
C THR A 62 14.25 0.59 4.80
N GLY A 63 14.74 1.75 5.24
CA GLY A 63 15.68 2.59 4.48
C GLY A 63 15.07 3.34 3.30
N VAL A 64 13.74 3.44 3.22
CA VAL A 64 13.05 4.21 2.18
C VAL A 64 12.72 5.63 2.64
N ASP A 65 12.57 6.55 1.69
CA ASP A 65 12.17 7.94 1.94
C ASP A 65 10.66 8.09 2.07
N GLY A 66 9.91 7.16 1.54
CA GLY A 66 8.46 7.12 1.63
C GLY A 66 7.88 5.80 1.14
N VAL A 67 6.65 5.55 1.53
CA VAL A 67 5.88 4.36 1.15
C VAL A 67 4.55 4.76 0.55
N PHE A 68 4.23 4.21 -0.60
CA PHE A 68 2.87 4.24 -1.16
C PHE A 68 2.16 2.94 -0.85
N VAL A 69 1.06 3.03 -0.13
CA VAL A 69 0.24 1.88 0.28
C VAL A 69 -1.05 1.84 -0.51
N LEU A 70 -1.26 0.72 -1.18
CA LEU A 70 -2.52 0.37 -1.81
C LEU A 70 -2.95 -0.99 -1.28
N ILE A 71 -4.10 -1.02 -0.60
CA ILE A 71 -4.69 -2.25 -0.08
C ILE A 71 -5.41 -2.96 -1.23
N PRO A 72 -5.14 -4.24 -1.47
CA PRO A 72 -5.88 -5.01 -2.47
C PRO A 72 -7.38 -5.01 -2.15
N PRO A 73 -8.26 -4.75 -3.14
CA PRO A 73 -9.71 -4.81 -2.91
C PRO A 73 -10.15 -6.25 -2.65
N ASP A 74 -10.99 -6.42 -1.64
CA ASP A 74 -11.73 -7.65 -1.41
C ASP A 74 -13.19 -7.39 -1.78
N PHE A 75 -13.68 -8.06 -2.82
CA PHE A 75 -15.04 -7.86 -3.34
C PHE A 75 -16.06 -8.78 -2.70
N ASP A 76 -15.62 -9.77 -1.92
CA ASP A 76 -16.49 -10.70 -1.17
C ASP A 76 -15.96 -10.86 0.27
N PRO A 77 -15.93 -9.78 1.05
CA PRO A 77 -15.32 -9.81 2.36
C PRO A 77 -16.17 -10.60 3.36
N THR A 78 -15.51 -11.37 4.19
CA THR A 78 -16.13 -11.97 5.38
C THR A 78 -16.64 -10.86 6.31
N PRO A 79 -17.81 -11.02 6.97
CA PRO A 79 -18.31 -10.03 7.92
C PRO A 79 -17.26 -9.65 8.97
N GLY A 80 -17.14 -8.34 9.27
CA GLY A 80 -16.12 -7.79 10.17
C GLY A 80 -14.77 -7.51 9.52
N PHE A 81 -14.60 -7.84 8.24
CA PHE A 81 -13.40 -7.55 7.45
C PHE A 81 -12.09 -8.12 8.05
N PRO A 82 -12.01 -9.42 8.38
CA PRO A 82 -10.83 -10.00 9.04
C PRO A 82 -9.56 -9.86 8.20
N GLU A 83 -9.66 -9.99 6.87
CA GLU A 83 -8.54 -9.88 5.94
C GLU A 83 -7.92 -8.47 5.97
N VAL A 84 -8.73 -7.42 5.84
CA VAL A 84 -8.22 -6.05 5.87
C VAL A 84 -7.70 -5.68 7.24
N ARG A 85 -8.28 -6.20 8.31
CA ARG A 85 -7.79 -6.00 9.68
C ARG A 85 -6.40 -6.62 9.86
N ALA A 86 -6.18 -7.83 9.31
CA ALA A 86 -4.86 -8.48 9.31
C ALA A 86 -3.82 -7.64 8.54
N ILE A 87 -4.19 -7.09 7.40
CA ILE A 87 -3.34 -6.19 6.61
C ILE A 87 -3.00 -4.92 7.41
N ILE A 88 -3.98 -4.29 8.05
CA ILE A 88 -3.76 -3.10 8.88
C ILE A 88 -2.78 -3.40 10.02
N THR A 89 -2.95 -4.53 10.69
CA THR A 89 -2.06 -4.95 11.77
C THR A 89 -0.63 -5.12 11.26
N ALA A 90 -0.44 -5.80 10.14
CA ALA A 90 0.88 -6.00 9.52
C ALA A 90 1.52 -4.68 9.08
N LEU A 91 0.76 -3.80 8.45
CA LEU A 91 1.21 -2.47 8.03
C LEU A 91 1.62 -1.60 9.20
N THR A 92 0.81 -1.58 10.28
CA THR A 92 1.11 -0.81 11.48
C THR A 92 2.40 -1.32 12.13
N THR A 93 2.55 -2.62 12.28
CA THR A 93 3.76 -3.24 12.82
C THR A 93 4.99 -2.88 11.98
N ALA A 94 4.90 -3.01 10.67
CA ALA A 94 6.00 -2.69 9.76
C ALA A 94 6.35 -1.19 9.79
N ALA A 95 5.36 -0.31 9.84
CA ALA A 95 5.58 1.14 9.91
C ALA A 95 6.23 1.56 11.23
N LEU A 96 5.85 0.94 12.34
CA LEU A 96 6.47 1.18 13.65
C LEU A 96 7.93 0.71 13.70
N ALA A 97 8.24 -0.41 13.07
CA ALA A 97 9.58 -0.98 13.04
C ALA A 97 10.51 -0.26 12.04
N ALA A 98 10.05 -0.03 10.83
CA ALA A 98 10.84 0.57 9.75
C ALA A 98 10.90 2.10 9.83
N LYS A 99 9.91 2.75 10.41
CA LYS A 99 9.81 4.21 10.60
C LYS A 99 10.05 5.02 9.31
N PRO A 100 9.35 4.73 8.21
CA PRO A 100 9.51 5.52 7.01
C PRO A 100 9.10 6.98 7.26
N PRO A 101 9.80 7.99 6.71
CA PRO A 101 9.50 9.39 6.99
C PRO A 101 8.12 9.85 6.55
N LYS A 102 7.53 9.20 5.56
CA LYS A 102 6.19 9.50 5.05
C LYS A 102 5.51 8.26 4.49
N ILE A 103 4.19 8.23 4.67
CA ILE A 103 3.33 7.19 4.09
C ILE A 103 2.20 7.89 3.34
N VAL A 104 1.95 7.44 2.12
CA VAL A 104 0.78 7.84 1.34
C VAL A 104 -0.07 6.60 1.12
N CYS A 105 -1.31 6.64 1.58
CA CYS A 105 -2.25 5.53 1.45
C CYS A 105 -3.39 5.91 0.49
N LEU A 106 -3.65 5.06 -0.49
CA LEU A 106 -4.81 5.24 -1.35
C LEU A 106 -6.08 4.85 -0.59
N SER A 107 -7.01 5.77 -0.52
CA SER A 107 -8.36 5.55 0.01
C SER A 107 -9.41 5.85 -1.07
N THR A 108 -10.67 5.92 -0.69
CA THR A 108 -11.76 6.18 -1.61
C THR A 108 -12.81 7.12 -1.02
N ILE A 109 -13.53 7.80 -1.88
CA ILE A 109 -14.78 8.49 -1.49
C ILE A 109 -15.79 7.43 -1.08
N GLY A 110 -16.39 7.57 0.10
CA GLY A 110 -17.32 6.61 0.68
C GLY A 110 -16.71 5.73 1.76
N ALA A 111 -15.38 5.77 1.95
CA ALA A 111 -14.72 5.07 3.06
C ALA A 111 -15.28 5.50 4.43
N GLN A 112 -15.71 6.75 4.55
CA GLN A 112 -16.31 7.35 5.75
C GLN A 112 -17.83 7.09 5.89
N ALA A 113 -18.45 6.39 4.95
CA ALA A 113 -19.90 6.16 5.00
C ALA A 113 -20.28 5.34 6.24
N THR A 114 -21.36 5.73 6.89
CA THR A 114 -21.86 5.06 8.10
C THR A 114 -22.69 3.82 7.78
N GLN A 115 -23.23 3.73 6.56
CA GLN A 115 -23.93 2.54 6.12
C GLN A 115 -22.94 1.46 5.64
N PRO A 116 -23.17 0.19 6.00
CA PRO A 116 -22.29 -0.91 5.58
C PRO A 116 -22.14 -1.00 4.06
N ASN A 117 -20.91 -0.95 3.59
CA ASN A 117 -20.57 -1.12 2.18
C ASN A 117 -19.12 -1.60 2.02
N LEU A 118 -18.75 -2.04 0.82
CA LEU A 118 -17.40 -2.54 0.55
C LEU A 118 -16.29 -1.49 0.77
N LEU A 119 -16.61 -0.22 0.65
CA LEU A 119 -15.66 0.87 0.80
C LEU A 119 -15.28 1.13 2.27
N ASN A 120 -16.05 0.60 3.23
CA ASN A 120 -15.74 0.68 4.65
C ASN A 120 -14.43 -0.02 5.02
N GLN A 121 -13.95 -0.97 4.20
CA GLN A 121 -12.63 -1.56 4.38
C GLN A 121 -11.52 -0.50 4.38
N LEU A 122 -11.61 0.48 3.49
CA LEU A 122 -10.65 1.58 3.44
C LEU A 122 -10.86 2.59 4.58
N GLY A 123 -12.10 2.72 5.08
CA GLY A 123 -12.38 3.46 6.31
C GLY A 123 -11.67 2.88 7.53
N LEU A 124 -11.58 1.56 7.64
CA LEU A 124 -10.80 0.90 8.68
C LEU A 124 -9.30 1.22 8.56
N VAL A 125 -8.77 1.32 7.34
CA VAL A 125 -7.37 1.70 7.11
C VAL A 125 -7.12 3.14 7.57
N GLU A 126 -8.03 4.06 7.28
CA GLU A 126 -7.95 5.46 7.73
C GLU A 126 -8.01 5.59 9.26
N GLN A 127 -8.75 4.71 9.92
CA GLN A 127 -8.87 4.68 11.39
C GLN A 127 -7.71 3.95 12.07
N GLY A 128 -6.96 3.14 11.31
CA GLY A 128 -5.79 2.44 11.81
C GLY A 128 -4.71 3.41 12.25
N ALA A 129 -4.11 3.15 13.41
CA ALA A 129 -3.06 4.00 13.98
C ALA A 129 -1.71 3.79 13.28
N LEU A 130 -1.56 4.30 12.07
CA LEU A 130 -0.24 4.36 11.45
C LEU A 130 0.60 5.46 12.13
N PRO A 131 1.81 5.15 12.61
CA PRO A 131 2.56 5.99 13.55
C PRO A 131 3.28 7.20 12.92
N THR A 132 3.12 7.39 11.63
CA THR A 132 3.83 8.42 10.85
C THR A 132 2.82 9.39 10.26
N PRO A 133 3.21 10.62 9.85
CA PRO A 133 2.32 11.43 9.04
C PRO A 133 1.83 10.65 7.83
N VAL A 134 0.56 10.29 7.83
CA VAL A 134 -0.08 9.54 6.76
C VAL A 134 -0.94 10.48 5.96
N CYS A 135 -0.70 10.53 4.66
CA CYS A 135 -1.58 11.23 3.73
C CYS A 135 -2.52 10.21 3.09
N PHE A 136 -3.83 10.39 3.28
CA PHE A 136 -4.84 9.59 2.60
C PHE A 136 -5.29 10.29 1.33
N LEU A 137 -5.01 9.65 0.17
CA LEU A 137 -5.50 10.11 -1.12
C LEU A 137 -6.85 9.50 -1.39
N ARG A 138 -7.90 10.31 -1.40
CA ARG A 138 -9.25 9.91 -1.80
C ARG A 138 -9.45 10.23 -3.28
N ARG A 139 -9.63 9.21 -4.09
CA ARG A 139 -9.91 9.39 -5.52
C ARG A 139 -11.31 9.99 -5.70
N ARG A 140 -11.38 11.22 -6.24
CA ARG A 140 -12.65 11.76 -6.76
C ARG A 140 -12.95 11.10 -8.10
N ARG A 141 -14.15 10.56 -8.28
CA ARG A 141 -14.64 10.26 -9.62
C ARG A 141 -14.93 11.61 -10.30
N HIS A 142 -14.24 11.88 -11.39
CA HIS A 142 -14.71 12.91 -12.30
C HIS A 142 -16.01 12.38 -12.93
N ARG A 143 -17.08 13.15 -12.84
CA ARG A 143 -18.32 12.89 -13.59
C ARG A 143 -18.08 13.13 -15.06
#